data_5bf41159eb5ed84e81fa4c99701705c7
#
_entry.id   5bf41159eb5ed84e81fa4c99701705c7
#
_cell.length_a   1.000
_cell.length_b   1.000
_cell.length_c   1.000
_cell.angle_alpha   90.00
_cell.angle_beta   90.00
_cell.angle_gamma   90.00
#
_symmetry.space_group_name_H-M   'P 1'
#
loop_
_entity.id
_entity.type
_entity.pdbx_description
1 polymer ?
#
loop_
_entity_poly.entity_id
_entity_poly.type
_entity_poly.pdbx_seq_one_letter_code
_entity_poly.pdbx_strand_id
1 'polypeptide(L)'
;MYKQYTINMPTSKYGIKCPYSMVPAFIVVHNTANDASAKNEIKYMQSNSKEVSFHFAVDDTEVVQGVPLVRNAWHAGDGGSGNGNRKGIGIEICYSKSGGTRFIEAEKNAAAFIATLLDTYGWGIDKVKKHQDFSGKYCPHRTLDMGWERFLRMVEGYRKVEKVKPDDYTVGGLRFVRCRNPRLVYLDAAKSKMTGRNACNADFFGNYKRGKTAYTLPVGNLVCDMGSYQIPEDVKQDISRYINAGKLRYSAADNAADSALRWKNVSTLIVPKSGKPYIADIHQVPDDAKYAVSGVPCVRSGDDVDWHRYVAVQGWGADTVRNTYHNWLGVRDGEVWLITGQSKAKSGNMIYGMWFWNLVKDEGFDDILNLDGGGSYYCRIGGKVLPGSFGTRRINAYFTWE
;
A
#
# COMPACT_ATOMS: atom_id res chain seq x y z
N MET A 1 17.17 -8.15 -4.16
CA MET A 1 17.05 -8.75 -5.54
C MET A 1 18.03 -9.89 -5.60
N TYR A 2 17.57 -11.12 -5.83
CA TYR A 2 18.37 -12.33 -5.90
C TYR A 2 18.82 -12.64 -7.34
N LYS A 3 19.93 -13.38 -7.47
CA LYS A 3 20.38 -13.95 -8.74
C LYS A 3 19.72 -15.31 -8.94
N GLN A 4 19.19 -15.61 -10.13
CA GLN A 4 18.58 -16.91 -10.43
C GLN A 4 19.33 -17.63 -11.54
N TYR A 5 19.61 -18.92 -11.35
CA TYR A 5 20.24 -19.77 -12.35
C TYR A 5 20.02 -21.27 -12.09
N THR A 6 20.40 -22.12 -13.03
CA THR A 6 20.23 -23.56 -12.97
C THR A 6 21.61 -24.27 -12.91
N ILE A 7 21.74 -25.25 -12.02
CA ILE A 7 22.79 -26.27 -12.07
C ILE A 7 22.11 -27.56 -12.55
N ASN A 8 22.35 -27.91 -13.80
CA ASN A 8 21.64 -29.03 -14.43
C ASN A 8 21.87 -30.33 -13.68
N MET A 9 20.79 -31.06 -13.38
CA MET A 9 20.84 -32.41 -12.86
C MET A 9 21.48 -33.33 -13.90
N PRO A 10 22.56 -34.06 -13.59
CA PRO A 10 23.10 -35.08 -14.50
C PRO A 10 22.05 -36.13 -14.85
N THR A 11 21.89 -36.46 -16.14
CA THR A 11 20.89 -37.46 -16.58
C THR A 11 21.12 -38.83 -15.96
N SER A 12 22.36 -39.18 -15.65
CA SER A 12 22.75 -40.40 -14.93
C SER A 12 22.17 -40.48 -13.50
N LYS A 13 21.75 -39.32 -12.94
CA LYS A 13 21.13 -39.26 -11.61
C LYS A 13 19.59 -39.27 -11.64
N TYR A 14 18.99 -39.20 -12.83
CA TYR A 14 17.53 -39.12 -12.96
C TYR A 14 16.83 -40.31 -12.29
N GLY A 15 17.33 -41.53 -12.51
CA GLY A 15 16.74 -42.74 -11.92
C GLY A 15 16.67 -42.73 -10.37
N ILE A 16 17.57 -41.99 -9.71
CA ILE A 16 17.62 -41.89 -8.25
C ILE A 16 16.89 -40.62 -7.76
N LYS A 17 17.15 -39.47 -8.44
CA LYS A 17 16.74 -38.16 -7.93
C LYS A 17 15.36 -37.70 -8.40
N CYS A 18 14.97 -38.06 -9.63
CA CYS A 18 13.75 -37.52 -10.28
C CYS A 18 13.26 -38.49 -11.39
N PRO A 19 12.95 -39.76 -11.07
CA PRO A 19 12.69 -40.78 -12.08
C PRO A 19 11.43 -40.56 -12.92
N TYR A 20 10.46 -39.78 -12.44
CA TYR A 20 9.15 -39.65 -13.08
C TYR A 20 8.93 -38.27 -13.69
N SER A 21 8.12 -38.22 -14.74
CA SER A 21 7.58 -36.98 -15.26
C SER A 21 6.66 -36.32 -14.23
N MET A 22 6.59 -35.00 -14.25
CA MET A 22 5.75 -34.20 -13.36
C MET A 22 5.05 -33.07 -14.14
N VAL A 23 3.79 -32.88 -13.81
CA VAL A 23 3.07 -31.64 -14.06
C VAL A 23 2.88 -30.96 -12.69
N PRO A 24 3.53 -29.82 -12.43
CA PRO A 24 3.40 -29.14 -11.15
C PRO A 24 1.97 -28.76 -10.85
N ALA A 25 1.56 -28.89 -9.56
CA ALA A 25 0.22 -28.56 -9.11
C ALA A 25 0.22 -27.62 -7.88
N PHE A 26 1.34 -27.51 -7.19
CA PHE A 26 1.52 -26.66 -5.99
C PHE A 26 3.01 -26.58 -5.62
N ILE A 27 3.32 -25.72 -4.65
CA ILE A 27 4.67 -25.50 -4.10
C ILE A 27 4.73 -26.12 -2.71
N VAL A 28 5.86 -26.76 -2.36
CA VAL A 28 6.15 -27.30 -1.03
C VAL A 28 7.39 -26.62 -0.46
N VAL A 29 7.22 -25.93 0.66
CA VAL A 29 8.28 -25.16 1.31
C VAL A 29 8.97 -26.00 2.38
N HIS A 30 10.30 -25.92 2.41
CA HIS A 30 11.18 -26.58 3.35
C HIS A 30 12.20 -25.64 3.95
N ASN A 31 12.84 -26.06 5.05
CA ASN A 31 14.06 -25.45 5.58
C ASN A 31 15.18 -26.50 5.60
N THR A 32 16.37 -26.15 5.15
CA THR A 32 17.50 -27.06 4.99
C THR A 32 18.01 -27.69 6.28
N ALA A 33 17.70 -27.12 7.46
CA ALA A 33 18.21 -27.52 8.79
C ALA A 33 19.76 -27.49 8.89
N ASN A 34 20.40 -26.72 8.06
CA ASN A 34 21.86 -26.46 8.05
C ASN A 34 22.16 -25.01 7.65
N ASP A 35 23.43 -24.67 7.40
CA ASP A 35 23.88 -23.31 7.06
C ASP A 35 24.66 -23.27 5.74
N ALA A 36 24.38 -24.20 4.82
CA ALA A 36 24.95 -24.17 3.49
C ALA A 36 24.23 -23.16 2.59
N SER A 37 24.94 -22.66 1.55
CA SER A 37 24.35 -21.80 0.52
C SER A 37 23.49 -22.60 -0.45
N ALA A 38 22.59 -21.95 -1.17
CA ALA A 38 21.72 -22.57 -2.17
C ALA A 38 22.52 -23.39 -3.21
N LYS A 39 23.62 -22.82 -3.72
CA LYS A 39 24.54 -23.51 -4.62
C LYS A 39 25.11 -24.80 -4.01
N ASN A 40 25.52 -24.76 -2.75
CA ASN A 40 26.09 -25.93 -2.08
C ASN A 40 25.04 -27.00 -1.79
N GLU A 41 23.82 -26.62 -1.43
CA GLU A 41 22.70 -27.54 -1.27
C GLU A 41 22.39 -28.30 -2.56
N ILE A 42 22.30 -27.61 -3.70
CA ILE A 42 22.08 -28.24 -5.00
C ILE A 42 23.22 -29.16 -5.37
N LYS A 43 24.49 -28.72 -5.23
CA LYS A 43 25.65 -29.57 -5.53
C LYS A 43 25.69 -30.82 -4.66
N TYR A 44 25.44 -30.69 -3.35
CA TYR A 44 25.39 -31.83 -2.43
C TYR A 44 24.28 -32.80 -2.80
N MET A 45 23.07 -32.30 -3.08
CA MET A 45 21.93 -33.11 -3.50
C MET A 45 22.26 -33.89 -4.77
N GLN A 46 22.90 -33.28 -5.75
CA GLN A 46 23.23 -33.92 -7.02
C GLN A 46 24.40 -34.92 -6.91
N SER A 47 25.36 -34.72 -6.00
CA SER A 47 26.57 -35.53 -5.90
C SER A 47 26.36 -36.89 -5.23
N ASN A 48 25.40 -37.00 -4.29
CA ASN A 48 25.19 -38.23 -3.52
C ASN A 48 24.17 -39.19 -4.16
N SER A 49 24.06 -40.42 -3.61
CA SER A 49 23.17 -41.47 -4.11
C SER A 49 21.91 -41.66 -3.24
N LYS A 50 21.57 -40.70 -2.35
CA LYS A 50 20.36 -40.77 -1.53
C LYS A 50 19.14 -40.39 -2.38
N GLU A 51 18.01 -41.06 -2.15
CA GLU A 51 16.70 -40.72 -2.76
C GLU A 51 16.07 -39.48 -2.10
N VAL A 52 16.84 -38.39 -2.06
CA VAL A 52 16.38 -37.08 -1.57
C VAL A 52 16.73 -36.06 -2.63
N SER A 53 15.78 -35.25 -3.04
CA SER A 53 15.94 -34.22 -4.04
C SER A 53 14.87 -33.14 -3.90
N PHE A 54 15.14 -31.96 -4.42
CA PHE A 54 14.25 -30.82 -4.46
C PHE A 54 14.51 -29.97 -5.69
N HIS A 55 13.55 -29.13 -6.08
CA HIS A 55 13.64 -28.36 -7.32
C HIS A 55 14.54 -27.14 -7.18
N PHE A 56 14.39 -26.40 -6.08
CA PHE A 56 15.12 -25.16 -5.83
C PHE A 56 15.68 -25.12 -4.42
N ALA A 57 16.85 -24.49 -4.29
CA ALA A 57 17.35 -23.95 -3.03
C ALA A 57 17.43 -22.42 -3.13
N VAL A 58 17.14 -21.73 -2.04
CA VAL A 58 17.09 -20.27 -1.96
C VAL A 58 17.90 -19.81 -0.76
N ASP A 59 18.84 -18.88 -0.99
CA ASP A 59 19.61 -18.26 0.06
C ASP A 59 19.46 -16.72 0.05
N ASP A 60 20.28 -16.03 0.85
CA ASP A 60 20.26 -14.58 1.00
C ASP A 60 20.64 -13.82 -0.30
N THR A 61 21.20 -14.48 -1.31
CA THR A 61 21.71 -13.86 -2.53
C THR A 61 21.22 -14.50 -3.83
N GLU A 62 20.83 -15.77 -3.80
CA GLU A 62 20.54 -16.50 -5.02
C GLU A 62 19.43 -17.55 -4.87
N VAL A 63 18.80 -17.86 -6.01
CA VAL A 63 17.86 -18.98 -6.22
C VAL A 63 18.48 -19.92 -7.22
N VAL A 64 18.73 -21.17 -6.83
CA VAL A 64 19.39 -22.15 -7.66
C VAL A 64 18.47 -23.33 -7.95
N GLN A 65 18.20 -23.59 -9.23
CA GLN A 65 17.45 -24.77 -9.65
C GLN A 65 18.38 -25.99 -9.79
N GLY A 66 17.95 -27.14 -9.26
CA GLY A 66 18.70 -28.40 -9.33
C GLY A 66 17.97 -29.54 -10.02
N VAL A 67 16.63 -29.57 -9.96
CA VAL A 67 15.76 -30.54 -10.64
C VAL A 67 14.86 -29.83 -11.63
N PRO A 68 14.74 -30.32 -12.89
CA PRO A 68 13.82 -29.75 -13.86
C PRO A 68 12.36 -29.85 -13.41
N LEU A 69 11.55 -28.80 -13.63
CA LEU A 69 10.13 -28.76 -13.20
C LEU A 69 9.22 -29.78 -13.89
N VAL A 70 9.66 -30.35 -15.02
CA VAL A 70 8.95 -31.42 -15.72
C VAL A 70 9.21 -32.82 -15.10
N ARG A 71 9.98 -32.88 -14.03
CA ARG A 71 10.32 -34.12 -13.31
C ARG A 71 10.00 -33.98 -11.83
N ASN A 72 9.61 -35.10 -11.21
CA ASN A 72 9.35 -35.19 -9.77
C ASN A 72 10.61 -34.96 -8.92
N ALA A 73 10.42 -34.77 -7.61
CA ALA A 73 11.53 -34.77 -6.66
C ALA A 73 11.12 -35.48 -5.36
N TRP A 74 12.10 -35.91 -4.57
CA TRP A 74 11.90 -36.67 -3.32
C TRP A 74 12.12 -35.77 -2.10
N HIS A 75 11.11 -34.98 -1.69
CA HIS A 75 11.22 -33.97 -0.62
C HIS A 75 10.11 -34.01 0.42
N ALA A 76 8.91 -34.52 0.08
CA ALA A 76 7.73 -34.38 0.92
C ALA A 76 7.51 -35.51 1.95
N GLY A 77 8.29 -36.61 1.81
CA GLY A 77 8.20 -37.73 2.72
C GLY A 77 6.91 -38.57 2.63
N ASP A 78 6.11 -38.40 1.59
CA ASP A 78 4.83 -39.05 1.33
C ASP A 78 4.92 -40.27 0.39
N GLY A 79 6.14 -40.78 0.17
CA GLY A 79 6.40 -42.00 -0.59
C GLY A 79 6.44 -41.80 -2.11
N GLY A 80 6.67 -42.93 -2.84
CA GLY A 80 6.91 -42.92 -4.29
C GLY A 80 5.70 -42.52 -5.14
N SER A 81 4.50 -42.62 -4.63
CA SER A 81 3.23 -42.24 -5.29
C SER A 81 2.56 -41.01 -4.65
N GLY A 82 3.13 -40.46 -3.57
CA GLY A 82 2.58 -39.33 -2.83
C GLY A 82 2.51 -38.06 -3.69
N ASN A 83 1.47 -37.26 -3.48
CA ASN A 83 1.24 -36.06 -4.25
C ASN A 83 2.34 -35.01 -4.04
N GLY A 84 2.85 -34.88 -2.80
CA GLY A 84 3.93 -33.93 -2.49
C GLY A 84 5.18 -34.20 -3.33
N ASN A 85 5.61 -35.43 -3.39
CA ASN A 85 6.75 -35.86 -4.20
C ASN A 85 6.48 -35.87 -5.71
N ARG A 86 5.24 -36.15 -6.13
CA ARG A 86 4.88 -36.35 -7.54
C ARG A 86 4.39 -35.12 -8.27
N LYS A 87 3.91 -34.08 -7.52
CA LYS A 87 3.28 -32.90 -8.09
C LYS A 87 3.75 -31.59 -7.47
N GLY A 88 4.50 -31.64 -6.36
CA GLY A 88 4.95 -30.47 -5.63
C GLY A 88 6.28 -29.93 -6.15
N ILE A 89 6.38 -28.62 -6.35
CA ILE A 89 7.66 -27.94 -6.54
C ILE A 89 8.32 -27.77 -5.18
N GLY A 90 9.34 -28.58 -4.85
CA GLY A 90 10.07 -28.49 -3.58
C GLY A 90 11.05 -27.32 -3.58
N ILE A 91 10.93 -26.44 -2.58
CA ILE A 91 11.80 -25.27 -2.37
C ILE A 91 12.42 -25.34 -0.98
N GLU A 92 13.73 -25.36 -0.89
CA GLU A 92 14.52 -25.35 0.35
C GLU A 92 15.01 -23.95 0.67
N ILE A 93 14.66 -23.40 1.84
CA ILE A 93 15.16 -22.13 2.36
C ILE A 93 16.40 -22.43 3.20
N CYS A 94 17.52 -21.83 2.82
CA CYS A 94 18.83 -22.03 3.41
C CYS A 94 19.05 -21.31 4.74
N TYR A 95 20.16 -21.59 5.43
CA TYR A 95 20.61 -20.98 6.69
C TYR A 95 19.66 -21.13 7.86
N SER A 96 18.80 -22.12 7.82
CA SER A 96 17.76 -22.29 8.82
C SER A 96 18.26 -22.86 10.16
N LYS A 97 19.51 -23.37 10.24
CA LYS A 97 20.11 -23.87 11.47
C LYS A 97 20.50 -22.72 12.41
N SER A 98 21.36 -21.81 12.00
CA SER A 98 21.78 -20.68 12.81
C SER A 98 20.79 -19.52 12.72
N GLY A 99 20.02 -19.37 11.64
CA GLY A 99 19.05 -18.29 11.46
C GLY A 99 19.70 -16.92 11.26
N GLY A 100 19.20 -15.91 11.96
CA GLY A 100 19.70 -14.54 11.89
C GLY A 100 19.43 -13.85 10.54
N THR A 101 20.20 -12.81 10.23
CA THR A 101 19.97 -11.95 9.05
C THR A 101 19.99 -12.72 7.74
N ARG A 102 20.89 -13.72 7.60
CA ARG A 102 20.99 -14.51 6.37
C ARG A 102 19.72 -15.34 6.11
N PHE A 103 19.18 -15.97 7.15
CA PHE A 103 17.92 -16.69 7.01
C PHE A 103 16.75 -15.77 6.68
N ILE A 104 16.67 -14.60 7.33
CA ILE A 104 15.62 -13.60 7.07
C ILE A 104 15.65 -13.18 5.61
N GLU A 105 16.83 -12.90 5.03
CA GLU A 105 16.96 -12.53 3.63
C GLU A 105 16.69 -13.72 2.69
N ALA A 106 17.11 -14.93 3.06
CA ALA A 106 16.79 -16.16 2.30
C ALA A 106 15.27 -16.41 2.25
N GLU A 107 14.58 -16.21 3.38
CA GLU A 107 13.12 -16.34 3.46
C GLU A 107 12.39 -15.28 2.63
N LYS A 108 12.86 -14.01 2.64
CA LYS A 108 12.34 -12.95 1.75
C LYS A 108 12.53 -13.29 0.27
N ASN A 109 13.71 -13.76 -0.10
CA ASN A 109 13.98 -14.17 -1.48
C ASN A 109 13.12 -15.36 -1.89
N ALA A 110 12.90 -16.32 -0.99
CA ALA A 110 12.02 -17.46 -1.23
C ALA A 110 10.56 -16.99 -1.41
N ALA A 111 10.08 -16.07 -0.58
CA ALA A 111 8.73 -15.51 -0.72
C ALA A 111 8.54 -14.79 -2.07
N ALA A 112 9.52 -13.98 -2.49
CA ALA A 112 9.50 -13.30 -3.77
C ALA A 112 9.55 -14.28 -4.96
N PHE A 113 10.37 -15.33 -4.87
CA PHE A 113 10.45 -16.37 -5.88
C PHE A 113 9.16 -17.20 -5.98
N ILE A 114 8.58 -17.58 -4.84
CA ILE A 114 7.30 -18.29 -4.77
C ILE A 114 6.18 -17.44 -5.39
N ALA A 115 6.14 -16.13 -5.11
CA ALA A 115 5.19 -15.21 -5.74
C ALA A 115 5.29 -15.26 -7.28
N THR A 116 6.51 -15.23 -7.83
CA THR A 116 6.76 -15.37 -9.29
C THR A 116 6.24 -16.70 -9.84
N LEU A 117 6.45 -17.81 -9.12
CA LEU A 117 5.94 -19.12 -9.54
C LEU A 117 4.41 -19.16 -9.51
N LEU A 118 3.77 -18.65 -8.45
CA LEU A 118 2.31 -18.57 -8.36
C LEU A 118 1.72 -17.79 -9.54
N ASP A 119 2.32 -16.67 -9.91
CA ASP A 119 1.86 -15.85 -11.03
C ASP A 119 2.09 -16.55 -12.36
N THR A 120 3.24 -17.22 -12.55
CA THR A 120 3.57 -18.00 -13.76
C THR A 120 2.57 -19.13 -14.04
N TYR A 121 2.11 -19.80 -12.97
CA TYR A 121 1.16 -20.92 -13.08
C TYR A 121 -0.32 -20.49 -12.93
N GLY A 122 -0.59 -19.22 -12.65
CA GLY A 122 -1.96 -18.74 -12.37
C GLY A 122 -2.54 -19.31 -11.07
N TRP A 123 -1.70 -19.59 -10.08
CA TRP A 123 -2.11 -20.21 -8.82
C TRP A 123 -2.44 -19.19 -7.72
N GLY A 124 -3.38 -19.55 -6.84
CA GLY A 124 -3.65 -18.84 -5.61
C GLY A 124 -2.65 -19.16 -4.50
N ILE A 125 -2.69 -18.42 -3.40
CA ILE A 125 -1.84 -18.63 -2.21
C ILE A 125 -2.10 -20.02 -1.57
N ASP A 126 -3.28 -20.57 -1.76
CA ASP A 126 -3.67 -21.92 -1.33
C ASP A 126 -2.77 -23.03 -1.92
N LYS A 127 -2.02 -22.74 -2.98
CA LYS A 127 -1.04 -23.64 -3.60
C LYS A 127 0.32 -23.61 -2.92
N VAL A 128 0.56 -22.75 -1.94
CA VAL A 128 1.77 -22.79 -1.11
C VAL A 128 1.51 -23.69 0.09
N LYS A 129 2.21 -24.82 0.13
CA LYS A 129 2.10 -25.87 1.14
C LYS A 129 3.40 -25.98 1.92
N LYS A 130 3.32 -26.51 3.14
CA LYS A 130 4.50 -26.84 3.94
C LYS A 130 4.75 -28.37 3.92
N HIS A 131 5.99 -28.80 4.11
CA HIS A 131 6.32 -30.22 4.20
C HIS A 131 5.45 -30.96 5.22
N GLN A 132 5.14 -30.31 6.33
CA GLN A 132 4.29 -30.85 7.39
C GLN A 132 2.91 -31.32 6.89
N ASP A 133 2.37 -30.72 5.82
CA ASP A 133 1.06 -31.08 5.27
C ASP A 133 1.06 -32.47 4.59
N PHE A 134 2.22 -33.06 4.30
CA PHE A 134 2.35 -34.33 3.59
C PHE A 134 2.80 -35.50 4.46
N SER A 135 3.70 -35.28 5.40
CA SER A 135 4.26 -36.35 6.23
C SER A 135 4.17 -36.09 7.74
N GLY A 136 3.61 -34.94 8.14
CA GLY A 136 3.56 -34.55 9.55
C GLY A 136 4.90 -34.04 10.11
N LYS A 137 6.00 -34.11 9.35
CA LYS A 137 7.31 -33.62 9.79
C LYS A 137 7.25 -32.12 10.05
N TYR A 138 7.72 -31.66 11.23
CA TYR A 138 7.80 -30.24 11.55
C TYR A 138 8.82 -29.50 10.65
N CYS A 139 8.37 -29.15 9.48
CA CYS A 139 9.17 -28.48 8.42
C CYS A 139 8.19 -27.69 7.53
N PRO A 140 8.53 -26.46 7.22
CA PRO A 140 9.79 -25.69 7.42
C PRO A 140 9.90 -25.15 8.86
N HIS A 141 10.75 -25.75 9.70
CA HIS A 141 10.73 -25.55 11.16
C HIS A 141 10.89 -24.08 11.57
N ARG A 142 11.89 -23.35 11.04
CA ARG A 142 12.13 -21.96 11.43
C ARG A 142 11.06 -21.02 10.90
N THR A 143 10.58 -21.24 9.68
CA THR A 143 9.45 -20.47 9.11
C THR A 143 8.17 -20.71 9.92
N LEU A 144 7.93 -21.92 10.41
CA LEU A 144 6.81 -22.24 11.31
C LEU A 144 6.96 -21.55 12.67
N ASP A 145 8.16 -21.56 13.27
CA ASP A 145 8.45 -20.86 14.52
C ASP A 145 8.17 -19.35 14.43
N MET A 146 8.46 -18.74 13.26
CA MET A 146 8.22 -17.33 12.97
C MET A 146 6.77 -17.02 12.54
N GLY A 147 5.98 -18.04 12.29
CA GLY A 147 4.57 -17.96 11.87
C GLY A 147 4.34 -18.22 10.40
N TRP A 148 3.60 -19.29 10.08
CA TRP A 148 3.29 -19.68 8.71
C TRP A 148 2.45 -18.62 7.97
N GLU A 149 1.44 -18.08 8.62
CA GLU A 149 0.58 -17.03 8.05
C GLU A 149 1.36 -15.73 7.75
N ARG A 150 2.37 -15.40 8.57
CA ARG A 150 3.30 -14.30 8.27
C ARG A 150 4.04 -14.54 6.96
N PHE A 151 4.54 -15.78 6.74
CA PHE A 151 5.23 -16.14 5.50
C PHE A 151 4.30 -16.06 4.30
N LEU A 152 3.07 -16.56 4.40
CA LEU A 152 2.07 -16.46 3.33
C LEU A 152 1.75 -15.01 2.98
N ARG A 153 1.57 -14.13 3.98
CA ARG A 153 1.39 -12.69 3.74
C ARG A 153 2.59 -12.05 3.05
N MET A 154 3.81 -12.49 3.38
CA MET A 154 5.02 -12.03 2.70
C MET A 154 5.01 -12.44 1.22
N VAL A 155 4.64 -13.67 0.89
CA VAL A 155 4.49 -14.14 -0.51
C VAL A 155 3.44 -13.29 -1.24
N GLU A 156 2.28 -13.06 -0.65
CA GLU A 156 1.23 -12.22 -1.24
C GLU A 156 1.69 -10.77 -1.42
N GLY A 157 2.49 -10.25 -0.49
CA GLY A 157 3.10 -8.92 -0.61
C GLY A 157 3.92 -8.77 -1.88
N TYR A 158 4.70 -9.79 -2.26
CA TYR A 158 5.46 -9.78 -3.50
C TYR A 158 4.60 -9.97 -4.76
N ARG A 159 3.46 -10.66 -4.67
CA ARG A 159 2.52 -10.81 -5.80
C ARG A 159 1.77 -9.51 -6.11
N LYS A 160 1.58 -8.66 -5.11
CA LYS A 160 0.87 -7.37 -5.28
C LYS A 160 1.65 -6.36 -6.13
N VAL A 161 2.90 -6.67 -6.51
CA VAL A 161 3.74 -5.76 -7.29
C VAL A 161 3.39 -5.70 -8.79
N GLU A 162 2.50 -6.56 -9.36
CA GLU A 162 2.15 -6.49 -10.79
C GLU A 162 0.70 -6.82 -11.16
N LYS A 163 -0.27 -6.29 -10.46
CA LYS A 163 -1.47 -5.88 -11.21
C LYS A 163 -1.38 -4.37 -11.34
N VAL A 164 -0.84 -3.89 -12.46
CA VAL A 164 -1.01 -2.49 -12.86
C VAL A 164 -2.51 -2.25 -12.90
N LYS A 165 -3.06 -1.76 -11.76
CA LYS A 165 -4.47 -1.40 -11.72
C LYS A 165 -4.67 -0.27 -12.70
N PRO A 166 -5.79 -0.23 -13.45
CA PRO A 166 -6.11 0.89 -14.32
C PRO A 166 -6.00 2.21 -13.56
N ASP A 167 -5.66 3.27 -14.25
CA ASP A 167 -5.59 4.62 -13.66
C ASP A 167 -6.96 5.13 -13.17
N ASP A 168 -8.04 4.46 -13.54
CA ASP A 168 -9.43 4.77 -13.18
C ASP A 168 -10.26 3.47 -13.10
N TYR A 169 -10.74 3.11 -11.91
CA TYR A 169 -11.53 1.91 -11.69
C TYR A 169 -12.45 2.05 -10.47
N THR A 170 -13.35 1.08 -10.26
CA THR A 170 -14.32 1.11 -9.16
C THR A 170 -14.32 -0.19 -8.37
N VAL A 171 -14.32 -0.09 -7.02
CA VAL A 171 -14.47 -1.21 -6.10
C VAL A 171 -15.51 -0.85 -5.05
N GLY A 172 -16.52 -1.71 -4.87
CA GLY A 172 -17.54 -1.54 -3.84
C GLY A 172 -18.34 -0.23 -3.88
N GLY A 173 -18.35 0.44 -5.04
CA GLY A 173 -19.01 1.75 -5.23
C GLY A 173 -18.11 2.95 -4.97
N LEU A 174 -16.86 2.75 -4.58
CA LEU A 174 -15.84 3.78 -4.56
C LEU A 174 -15.06 3.79 -5.87
N ARG A 175 -14.81 4.97 -6.43
CA ARG A 175 -14.00 5.17 -7.63
C ARG A 175 -12.59 5.58 -7.22
N PHE A 176 -11.61 4.95 -7.82
CA PHE A 176 -10.17 5.13 -7.61
C PHE A 176 -9.58 5.73 -8.87
N VAL A 177 -8.93 6.87 -8.76
CA VAL A 177 -8.37 7.60 -9.91
C VAL A 177 -6.94 8.00 -9.60
N ARG A 178 -5.98 7.63 -10.44
CA ARG A 178 -4.60 8.07 -10.36
C ARG A 178 -4.51 9.55 -10.76
N CYS A 179 -3.91 10.34 -9.89
CA CYS A 179 -3.80 11.78 -10.06
C CYS A 179 -2.42 12.14 -10.64
N ARG A 180 -2.35 12.29 -11.97
CA ARG A 180 -1.13 12.74 -12.65
C ARG A 180 -0.96 14.23 -12.48
N ASN A 181 0.28 14.69 -12.27
CA ASN A 181 0.62 16.11 -12.12
C ASN A 181 -0.34 16.85 -11.15
N PRO A 182 -0.51 16.35 -9.90
CA PRO A 182 -1.47 16.91 -8.98
C PRO A 182 -1.13 18.36 -8.62
N ARG A 183 -2.17 19.18 -8.43
CA ARG A 183 -2.07 20.56 -7.98
C ARG A 183 -3.12 20.83 -6.91
N LEU A 184 -2.74 21.64 -5.94
CA LEU A 184 -3.66 22.24 -4.97
C LEU A 184 -3.80 23.72 -5.27
N VAL A 185 -5.03 24.21 -5.29
CA VAL A 185 -5.35 25.59 -5.69
C VAL A 185 -6.30 26.21 -4.66
N TYR A 186 -5.95 27.39 -4.16
CA TYR A 186 -6.80 28.19 -3.29
C TYR A 186 -7.96 28.76 -4.09
N LEU A 187 -9.18 28.70 -3.54
CA LEU A 187 -10.39 29.13 -4.22
C LEU A 187 -11.16 30.19 -3.44
N ASP A 188 -11.41 29.98 -2.14
CA ASP A 188 -12.26 30.79 -1.27
C ASP A 188 -13.55 31.28 -1.96
N ALA A 189 -14.24 30.39 -2.65
CA ALA A 189 -15.46 30.66 -3.42
C ALA A 189 -16.37 29.44 -3.46
N ALA A 190 -17.53 29.57 -4.12
CA ALA A 190 -18.44 28.45 -4.34
C ALA A 190 -17.70 27.29 -5.05
N LYS A 191 -17.86 26.08 -4.57
CA LYS A 191 -17.19 24.86 -5.09
C LYS A 191 -17.43 24.62 -6.59
N SER A 192 -18.53 25.12 -7.16
CA SER A 192 -18.81 25.08 -8.60
C SER A 192 -17.86 25.94 -9.44
N LYS A 193 -17.07 26.84 -8.82
CA LYS A 193 -16.06 27.68 -9.46
C LYS A 193 -14.69 26.99 -9.63
N MET A 194 -14.51 25.76 -9.12
CA MET A 194 -13.29 25.02 -9.36
C MET A 194 -13.03 24.83 -10.86
N THR A 195 -11.79 25.02 -11.26
CA THR A 195 -11.34 24.85 -12.65
C THR A 195 -10.72 23.46 -12.88
N GLY A 196 -10.42 23.13 -14.12
CA GLY A 196 -9.82 21.85 -14.50
C GLY A 196 -10.86 20.80 -14.92
N ARG A 197 -10.42 19.83 -15.74
CA ARG A 197 -11.25 18.72 -16.21
C ARG A 197 -11.49 17.71 -15.08
N ASN A 198 -10.50 17.54 -14.21
CA ASN A 198 -10.54 16.72 -13.03
C ASN A 198 -10.31 17.61 -11.81
N ALA A 199 -11.21 17.60 -10.86
CA ALA A 199 -11.09 18.41 -9.64
C ALA A 199 -11.97 17.87 -8.50
N CYS A 200 -11.49 17.99 -7.26
CA CYS A 200 -12.29 17.74 -6.06
C CYS A 200 -11.98 18.77 -4.97
N ASN A 201 -12.92 19.01 -4.03
CA ASN A 201 -12.60 19.79 -2.84
C ASN A 201 -11.48 19.10 -2.06
N ALA A 202 -10.64 19.87 -1.40
CA ALA A 202 -9.46 19.35 -0.75
C ALA A 202 -9.55 19.39 0.77
N ASP A 203 -9.31 20.55 1.38
CA ASP A 203 -9.04 20.66 2.80
C ASP A 203 -10.29 20.88 3.67
N PHE A 204 -10.14 20.65 4.96
CA PHE A 204 -11.04 21.18 5.98
C PHE A 204 -10.75 22.66 6.20
N PHE A 205 -11.78 23.47 6.46
CA PHE A 205 -11.62 24.90 6.62
C PHE A 205 -12.56 25.50 7.68
N GLY A 206 -12.11 26.59 8.28
CA GLY A 206 -12.88 27.44 9.17
C GLY A 206 -13.22 28.78 8.53
N ASN A 207 -14.22 29.45 9.05
CA ASN A 207 -14.58 30.80 8.64
C ASN A 207 -13.82 31.82 9.50
N TYR A 208 -13.08 32.70 8.84
CA TYR A 208 -12.45 33.87 9.44
C TYR A 208 -13.24 35.12 9.08
N LYS A 209 -13.57 35.97 10.05
CA LYS A 209 -14.31 37.22 9.82
C LYS A 209 -13.44 38.42 10.18
N ARG A 210 -13.37 39.38 9.27
CA ARG A 210 -12.83 40.70 9.53
C ARG A 210 -13.89 41.75 9.14
N GLY A 211 -14.45 42.43 10.10
CA GLY A 211 -15.56 43.33 9.86
C GLY A 211 -16.79 42.61 9.29
N LYS A 212 -17.25 43.06 8.11
CA LYS A 212 -18.40 42.44 7.41
C LYS A 212 -17.98 41.34 6.43
N THR A 213 -16.66 41.13 6.17
CA THR A 213 -16.15 40.20 5.19
C THR A 213 -15.78 38.88 5.87
N ALA A 214 -16.18 37.77 5.25
CA ALA A 214 -15.83 36.43 5.69
C ALA A 214 -14.90 35.78 4.66
N TYR A 215 -13.86 35.13 5.16
CA TYR A 215 -12.89 34.33 4.39
C TYR A 215 -12.88 32.92 4.91
N THR A 216 -12.46 31.97 4.07
CA THR A 216 -12.16 30.62 4.50
C THR A 216 -10.66 30.46 4.73
N LEU A 217 -10.28 29.88 5.86
CA LEU A 217 -8.89 29.51 6.17
C LEU A 217 -8.78 28.00 6.42
N PRO A 218 -7.65 27.38 6.07
CA PRO A 218 -7.47 25.97 6.25
C PRO A 218 -7.47 25.57 7.74
N VAL A 219 -7.97 24.38 7.99
CA VAL A 219 -7.83 23.67 9.26
C VAL A 219 -6.81 22.57 9.05
N GLY A 220 -5.66 22.62 9.74
CA GLY A 220 -4.52 21.77 9.49
C GLY A 220 -3.47 22.41 8.59
N ASN A 221 -2.67 21.61 7.92
CA ASN A 221 -1.62 22.09 7.01
C ASN A 221 -2.14 22.25 5.59
N LEU A 222 -1.77 23.36 4.93
CA LEU A 222 -2.05 23.58 3.51
C LEU A 222 -0.91 24.34 2.83
N VAL A 223 -0.43 23.84 1.71
CA VAL A 223 0.41 24.59 0.74
C VAL A 223 -0.22 24.45 -0.63
N CYS A 224 -0.70 25.55 -1.19
CA CYS A 224 -1.43 25.56 -2.46
C CYS A 224 -1.12 26.81 -3.30
N ASP A 225 -1.34 26.71 -4.62
CA ASP A 225 -1.28 27.86 -5.52
C ASP A 225 -2.47 28.80 -5.25
N MET A 226 -2.27 30.10 -5.36
CA MET A 226 -3.34 31.10 -5.20
C MET A 226 -4.37 31.08 -6.34
N GLY A 227 -4.06 30.42 -7.45
CA GLY A 227 -4.92 30.43 -8.63
C GLY A 227 -5.17 31.85 -9.15
N SER A 228 -6.42 32.15 -9.47
CA SER A 228 -6.87 33.50 -9.85
C SER A 228 -7.38 34.33 -8.65
N TYR A 229 -7.39 33.74 -7.46
CA TYR A 229 -7.89 34.43 -6.27
C TYR A 229 -6.91 35.50 -5.80
N GLN A 230 -7.43 36.70 -5.56
CA GLN A 230 -6.68 37.80 -4.97
C GLN A 230 -7.20 38.03 -3.55
N ILE A 231 -6.36 37.78 -2.56
CA ILE A 231 -6.70 38.13 -1.17
C ILE A 231 -6.68 39.65 -1.07
N PRO A 232 -7.75 40.30 -0.59
CA PRO A 232 -7.79 41.74 -0.39
C PRO A 232 -6.64 42.24 0.47
N GLU A 233 -6.09 43.41 0.16
CA GLU A 233 -4.86 43.91 0.77
C GLU A 233 -4.98 44.09 2.31
N ASP A 234 -6.13 44.52 2.77
CA ASP A 234 -6.43 44.62 4.20
C ASP A 234 -6.44 43.28 4.96
N VAL A 235 -6.73 42.18 4.25
CA VAL A 235 -6.64 40.81 4.80
C VAL A 235 -5.22 40.28 4.70
N LYS A 236 -4.47 40.62 3.66
CA LYS A 236 -3.07 40.23 3.50
C LYS A 236 -2.19 40.65 4.67
N GLN A 237 -2.45 41.80 5.30
CA GLN A 237 -1.70 42.25 6.46
C GLN A 237 -1.83 41.30 7.64
N ASP A 238 -3.00 40.70 7.84
CA ASP A 238 -3.24 39.74 8.93
C ASP A 238 -2.69 38.35 8.62
N ILE A 239 -2.64 37.95 7.35
CA ILE A 239 -2.23 36.63 6.90
C ILE A 239 -0.98 36.62 6.02
N SER A 240 -0.27 37.75 5.89
CA SER A 240 0.89 37.92 4.99
C SER A 240 2.00 36.89 5.23
N ARG A 241 2.19 36.46 6.48
CA ARG A 241 3.13 35.39 6.85
C ARG A 241 2.82 34.05 6.21
N TYR A 242 1.58 33.85 5.74
CA TYR A 242 1.11 32.62 5.11
C TYR A 242 1.15 32.66 3.57
N ILE A 243 1.43 33.83 2.99
CA ILE A 243 1.46 34.03 1.53
C ILE A 243 2.92 34.16 1.11
N ASN A 244 3.39 33.23 0.28
CA ASN A 244 4.75 33.26 -0.25
C ASN A 244 4.74 32.90 -1.75
N ALA A 245 5.34 33.80 -2.59
CA ALA A 245 5.56 33.57 -4.01
C ALA A 245 4.31 33.05 -4.77
N GLY A 246 3.13 33.66 -4.52
CA GLY A 246 1.88 33.26 -5.17
C GLY A 246 1.25 31.97 -4.63
N LYS A 247 1.71 31.48 -3.47
CA LYS A 247 1.15 30.34 -2.75
C LYS A 247 0.60 30.77 -1.40
N LEU A 248 -0.48 30.11 -0.98
CA LEU A 248 -0.89 30.08 0.42
C LEU A 248 -0.10 28.97 1.11
N ARG A 249 0.68 29.33 2.13
CA ARG A 249 1.36 28.41 3.02
C ARG A 249 0.81 28.56 4.43
N TYR A 250 0.28 27.47 4.96
CA TYR A 250 -0.34 27.42 6.27
C TYR A 250 0.02 26.13 6.98
N SER A 251 0.42 26.19 8.22
CA SER A 251 0.70 25.00 9.03
C SER A 251 -0.13 24.95 10.29
N ALA A 252 -0.27 23.75 10.84
CA ALA A 252 -1.00 23.54 12.11
C ALA A 252 -0.39 24.38 13.26
N ALA A 253 0.92 24.66 13.19
CA ALA A 253 1.62 25.54 14.14
C ALA A 253 1.07 26.98 14.17
N ASP A 254 0.61 27.44 12.99
CA ASP A 254 0.15 28.80 12.77
C ASP A 254 -1.39 28.91 12.79
N ASN A 255 -2.08 27.79 13.04
CA ASN A 255 -3.54 27.74 12.95
C ASN A 255 -4.21 28.59 14.02
N ALA A 256 -4.64 29.80 13.65
CA ALA A 256 -5.43 30.68 14.47
C ALA A 256 -6.95 30.43 14.37
N ALA A 257 -7.40 29.75 13.30
CA ALA A 257 -8.82 29.51 13.04
C ALA A 257 -9.37 28.33 13.86
N ASP A 258 -8.51 27.38 14.24
CA ASP A 258 -8.88 26.25 15.09
C ASP A 258 -7.78 25.96 16.12
N SER A 259 -8.00 26.42 17.34
CA SER A 259 -7.07 26.26 18.46
C SER A 259 -6.78 24.79 18.82
N ALA A 260 -7.69 23.87 18.46
CA ALA A 260 -7.52 22.45 18.74
C ALA A 260 -6.38 21.81 17.95
N LEU A 261 -6.09 22.31 16.74
CA LEU A 261 -5.02 21.78 15.88
C LEU A 261 -3.68 22.51 16.05
N ARG A 262 -3.67 23.68 16.68
CA ARG A 262 -2.52 24.61 16.73
C ARG A 262 -1.20 23.99 17.17
N TRP A 263 -1.25 23.03 18.08
CA TRP A 263 -0.06 22.42 18.68
C TRP A 263 0.01 20.91 18.44
N LYS A 264 -0.66 20.42 17.42
CA LYS A 264 -0.77 19.00 17.12
C LYS A 264 -0.03 18.65 15.83
N ASN A 265 0.59 17.47 15.80
CA ASN A 265 0.96 16.85 14.55
C ASN A 265 -0.30 16.33 13.88
N VAL A 266 -0.54 16.73 12.64
CA VAL A 266 -1.70 16.29 11.85
C VAL A 266 -1.25 15.54 10.61
N SER A 267 -1.99 14.51 10.25
CA SER A 267 -1.70 13.72 9.06
C SER A 267 -1.86 14.59 7.82
N THR A 268 -0.79 14.69 7.06
CA THR A 268 -0.65 15.62 5.93
C THR A 268 -0.08 14.87 4.73
N LEU A 269 -0.77 14.93 3.59
CA LEU A 269 -0.20 14.57 2.29
C LEU A 269 0.76 15.68 1.88
N ILE A 270 1.98 15.29 1.53
CA ILE A 270 3.03 16.16 1.02
C ILE A 270 3.39 15.71 -0.39
N VAL A 271 3.29 16.64 -1.33
CA VAL A 271 3.83 16.51 -2.68
C VAL A 271 5.09 17.36 -2.72
N PRO A 272 6.29 16.79 -2.65
CA PRO A 272 7.52 17.57 -2.61
C PRO A 272 7.84 18.19 -3.99
N LYS A 273 8.75 19.17 -4.03
CA LYS A 273 9.27 19.76 -5.28
C LYS A 273 10.05 18.74 -6.10
N SER A 274 10.68 17.78 -5.43
CA SER A 274 11.38 16.64 -6.02
C SER A 274 11.17 15.41 -5.17
N GLY A 275 11.08 14.22 -5.78
CA GLY A 275 10.82 12.95 -5.08
C GLY A 275 9.36 12.52 -5.13
N LYS A 276 9.02 11.51 -4.35
CA LYS A 276 7.70 10.89 -4.33
C LYS A 276 6.79 11.55 -3.29
N PRO A 277 5.47 11.68 -3.56
CA PRO A 277 4.48 12.03 -2.55
C PRO A 277 4.48 11.06 -1.36
N TYR A 278 4.19 11.57 -0.18
CA TYR A 278 4.07 10.79 1.04
C TYR A 278 3.10 11.44 2.02
N ILE A 279 2.65 10.68 3.04
CA ILE A 279 1.83 11.18 4.13
C ILE A 279 2.62 11.08 5.44
N ALA A 280 2.63 12.16 6.21
CA ALA A 280 3.29 12.21 7.51
C ALA A 280 2.45 12.97 8.54
N ASP A 281 2.62 12.63 9.82
CA ASP A 281 2.04 13.37 10.93
C ASP A 281 2.99 14.50 11.29
N ILE A 282 2.65 15.72 10.89
CA ILE A 282 3.53 16.89 11.01
C ILE A 282 2.80 18.08 11.60
N HIS A 283 3.56 18.89 12.31
CA HIS A 283 3.12 20.16 12.90
C HIS A 283 3.40 21.33 11.96
N GLN A 284 4.51 21.28 11.23
CA GLN A 284 4.94 22.31 10.30
C GLN A 284 5.28 21.69 8.93
N VAL A 285 4.76 22.29 7.87
CA VAL A 285 5.00 21.83 6.49
C VAL A 285 6.46 22.05 6.10
N PRO A 286 7.17 21.04 5.58
CA PRO A 286 8.53 21.15 5.08
C PRO A 286 8.68 22.20 3.98
N ASP A 287 9.85 22.85 3.92
CA ASP A 287 10.11 23.93 2.94
C ASP A 287 10.18 23.43 1.49
N ASP A 288 10.50 22.17 1.28
CA ASP A 288 10.52 21.51 -0.01
C ASP A 288 9.14 21.08 -0.50
N ALA A 289 8.08 21.23 0.30
CA ALA A 289 6.73 20.92 -0.15
C ALA A 289 6.32 21.85 -1.31
N LYS A 290 5.97 21.23 -2.42
CA LYS A 290 5.31 21.89 -3.55
C LYS A 290 3.84 22.10 -3.24
N TYR A 291 3.19 21.09 -2.71
CA TYR A 291 1.82 21.08 -2.20
C TYR A 291 1.73 20.30 -0.90
N ALA A 292 0.82 20.67 -0.04
CA ALA A 292 0.49 19.95 1.18
C ALA A 292 -1.00 20.11 1.51
N VAL A 293 -1.63 19.07 2.04
CA VAL A 293 -3.01 19.12 2.55
C VAL A 293 -3.18 18.12 3.69
N SER A 294 -3.78 18.58 4.78
CA SER A 294 -4.11 17.71 5.92
C SER A 294 -5.45 17.03 5.74
N GLY A 295 -5.59 15.86 6.36
CA GLY A 295 -6.83 15.11 6.43
C GLY A 295 -6.84 14.12 7.58
N VAL A 296 -7.98 13.45 7.80
CA VAL A 296 -8.10 12.41 8.83
C VAL A 296 -7.55 11.09 8.26
N PRO A 297 -6.53 10.47 8.89
CA PRO A 297 -5.96 9.25 8.37
C PRO A 297 -6.94 8.06 8.47
N CYS A 298 -6.97 7.25 7.42
CA CYS A 298 -7.80 6.05 7.30
C CYS A 298 -6.95 4.79 7.12
N VAL A 299 -5.77 4.94 6.49
CA VAL A 299 -4.76 3.88 6.32
C VAL A 299 -3.40 4.52 6.59
N ARG A 300 -2.53 3.79 7.31
CA ARG A 300 -1.16 4.21 7.60
C ARG A 300 -0.22 3.02 7.48
N SER A 301 0.85 3.18 6.68
CA SER A 301 1.83 2.12 6.43
C SER A 301 1.21 0.79 5.98
N GLY A 302 0.14 0.86 5.18
CA GLY A 302 -0.57 -0.30 4.65
C GLY A 302 -1.55 -0.97 5.61
N ASP A 303 -1.73 -0.45 6.83
CA ASP A 303 -2.63 -1.02 7.84
C ASP A 303 -3.85 -0.12 8.14
N ASP A 304 -4.93 -0.75 8.62
CA ASP A 304 -6.09 -0.04 9.16
C ASP A 304 -5.69 0.78 10.39
N VAL A 305 -6.31 1.94 10.54
CA VAL A 305 -6.05 2.79 11.71
C VAL A 305 -7.30 2.96 12.56
N ASP A 306 -7.12 3.00 13.85
CA ASP A 306 -8.15 3.50 14.78
C ASP A 306 -8.31 5.00 14.60
N TRP A 307 -9.13 5.39 13.63
CA TRP A 307 -9.40 6.78 13.31
C TRP A 307 -10.07 7.56 14.45
N HIS A 308 -10.80 6.91 15.37
CA HIS A 308 -11.29 7.54 16.61
C HIS A 308 -10.15 8.12 17.44
N ARG A 309 -9.07 7.31 17.56
CA ARG A 309 -7.85 7.76 18.23
C ARG A 309 -7.23 8.95 17.51
N TYR A 310 -7.15 8.90 16.16
CA TYR A 310 -6.59 10.00 15.39
C TYR A 310 -7.43 11.28 15.48
N VAL A 311 -8.74 11.18 15.41
CA VAL A 311 -9.66 12.33 15.63
C VAL A 311 -9.38 12.96 17.00
N ALA A 312 -9.29 12.16 18.06
CA ALA A 312 -9.05 12.64 19.40
C ALA A 312 -7.64 13.24 19.57
N VAL A 313 -6.60 12.54 19.11
CA VAL A 313 -5.19 12.94 19.28
C VAL A 313 -4.84 14.17 18.43
N GLN A 314 -5.29 14.21 17.17
CA GLN A 314 -5.02 15.31 16.25
C GLN A 314 -5.98 16.48 16.41
N GLY A 315 -7.12 16.30 17.09
CA GLY A 315 -8.10 17.34 17.37
C GLY A 315 -9.08 17.62 16.22
N TRP A 316 -9.30 16.66 15.32
CA TRP A 316 -10.34 16.78 14.29
C TRP A 316 -11.74 16.75 14.90
N GLY A 317 -12.67 17.53 14.33
CA GLY A 317 -14.06 17.50 14.76
C GLY A 317 -14.73 16.15 14.44
N ALA A 318 -15.63 15.67 15.31
CA ALA A 318 -16.33 14.40 15.12
C ALA A 318 -17.18 14.35 13.82
N ASP A 319 -17.53 15.49 13.25
CA ASP A 319 -18.27 15.60 12.00
C ASP A 319 -17.42 15.38 10.73
N THR A 320 -16.10 15.39 10.86
CA THR A 320 -15.18 15.13 9.74
C THR A 320 -15.32 13.72 9.18
N VAL A 321 -15.99 12.83 9.89
CA VAL A 321 -16.10 11.39 9.59
C VAL A 321 -17.56 10.90 9.49
N ARG A 322 -18.48 11.75 9.10
CA ARG A 322 -19.89 11.39 8.95
C ARG A 322 -20.15 10.50 7.73
N ASN A 323 -21.22 9.71 7.80
CA ASN A 323 -21.71 8.90 6.68
C ASN A 323 -22.31 9.79 5.59
N THR A 324 -21.50 10.13 4.58
CA THR A 324 -21.87 11.02 3.48
C THR A 324 -20.97 10.76 2.25
N TYR A 325 -20.99 11.64 1.26
CA TYR A 325 -20.01 11.65 0.19
C TYR A 325 -18.67 12.20 0.67
N HIS A 326 -17.58 11.55 0.28
CA HIS A 326 -16.22 11.94 0.61
C HIS A 326 -15.28 11.86 -0.58
N ASN A 327 -14.21 12.62 -0.48
CA ASN A 327 -12.99 12.45 -1.22
C ASN A 327 -11.90 12.01 -0.24
N TRP A 328 -11.11 11.03 -0.65
CA TRP A 328 -9.91 10.60 0.05
C TRP A 328 -8.72 10.75 -0.89
N LEU A 329 -7.56 11.11 -0.36
CA LEU A 329 -6.30 11.07 -1.08
C LEU A 329 -5.43 9.97 -0.48
N GLY A 330 -4.94 9.07 -1.33
CA GLY A 330 -4.04 8.00 -0.94
C GLY A 330 -2.70 8.10 -1.67
N VAL A 331 -1.69 7.51 -1.07
CA VAL A 331 -0.39 7.27 -1.69
C VAL A 331 -0.25 5.78 -1.95
N ARG A 332 0.09 5.43 -3.18
CA ARG A 332 0.36 4.07 -3.64
C ARG A 332 1.47 4.12 -4.69
N ASP A 333 2.52 3.32 -4.52
CA ASP A 333 3.68 3.25 -5.43
C ASP A 333 4.38 4.62 -5.63
N GLY A 334 4.25 5.53 -4.66
CA GLY A 334 4.75 6.89 -4.72
C GLY A 334 3.97 7.81 -5.66
N GLU A 335 2.71 7.52 -5.88
CA GLU A 335 1.77 8.29 -6.69
C GLU A 335 0.56 8.69 -5.85
N VAL A 336 -0.02 9.85 -6.17
CA VAL A 336 -1.27 10.30 -5.53
C VAL A 336 -2.47 9.71 -6.24
N TRP A 337 -3.41 9.21 -5.45
CA TRP A 337 -4.69 8.67 -5.91
C TRP A 337 -5.85 9.39 -5.23
N LEU A 338 -6.86 9.71 -6.01
CA LEU A 338 -8.17 10.09 -5.50
C LEU A 338 -9.02 8.83 -5.32
N ILE A 339 -9.65 8.71 -4.16
CA ILE A 339 -10.75 7.77 -3.91
C ILE A 339 -11.98 8.64 -3.65
N THR A 340 -13.10 8.36 -4.31
CA THR A 340 -14.30 9.19 -4.18
C THR A 340 -15.57 8.36 -4.21
N GLY A 341 -16.58 8.76 -3.43
CA GLY A 341 -17.87 8.10 -3.40
C GLY A 341 -18.66 8.34 -2.12
N GLN A 342 -19.81 7.64 -2.02
CA GLN A 342 -20.65 7.66 -0.85
C GLN A 342 -20.24 6.55 0.12
N SER A 343 -20.04 6.87 1.37
CA SER A 343 -19.93 5.88 2.42
C SER A 343 -21.27 5.17 2.62
N LYS A 344 -21.24 3.84 2.85
CA LYS A 344 -22.43 3.00 3.05
C LYS A 344 -22.42 2.34 4.43
N ALA A 345 -21.89 3.00 5.45
CA ALA A 345 -21.95 2.47 6.81
C ALA A 345 -23.41 2.35 7.28
N LYS A 346 -23.81 1.16 7.66
CA LYS A 346 -25.10 0.94 8.32
C LYS A 346 -25.01 1.48 9.74
N SER A 347 -25.93 2.32 10.13
CA SER A 347 -26.10 2.91 11.45
C SER A 347 -25.25 4.14 11.78
N GLY A 348 -25.87 5.18 11.66
CA GLY A 348 -26.01 6.27 12.59
C GLY A 348 -24.84 7.20 12.73
N ASN A 349 -23.60 6.97 12.66
CA ASN A 349 -22.65 8.04 12.96
C ASN A 349 -21.25 7.94 12.38
N MET A 350 -20.81 6.79 11.83
CA MET A 350 -19.38 6.64 11.55
C MET A 350 -19.12 5.88 10.25
N ILE A 351 -18.32 6.48 9.39
CA ILE A 351 -18.01 5.98 8.05
C ILE A 351 -17.01 4.84 8.10
N TYR A 352 -16.21 4.84 9.14
CA TYR A 352 -15.03 4.03 9.20
C TYR A 352 -15.26 2.83 10.11
N GLY A 353 -14.57 1.94 9.99
CA GLY A 353 -14.57 0.65 10.54
C GLY A 353 -14.31 -0.32 9.42
N MET A 354 -14.65 -1.53 9.63
CA MET A 354 -14.47 -2.66 8.72
C MET A 354 -14.93 -2.41 7.28
N TRP A 355 -15.90 -1.50 7.05
CA TRP A 355 -16.41 -1.24 5.70
C TRP A 355 -15.37 -0.62 4.77
N PHE A 356 -14.77 0.51 5.15
CA PHE A 356 -13.79 1.20 4.30
C PHE A 356 -12.52 0.35 4.17
N TRP A 357 -12.02 -0.17 5.29
CA TRP A 357 -10.86 -1.07 5.30
C TRP A 357 -11.05 -2.27 4.38
N ASN A 358 -12.19 -2.97 4.46
CA ASN A 358 -12.47 -4.11 3.58
C ASN A 358 -12.51 -3.76 2.09
N LEU A 359 -12.74 -2.50 1.72
CA LEU A 359 -12.68 -2.04 0.34
C LEU A 359 -11.26 -1.67 -0.12
N VAL A 360 -10.40 -1.20 0.79
CA VAL A 360 -9.10 -0.63 0.41
C VAL A 360 -7.91 -1.50 0.79
N LYS A 361 -8.05 -2.46 1.71
CA LYS A 361 -6.95 -3.30 2.23
C LYS A 361 -6.16 -4.04 1.14
N ASP A 362 -6.84 -4.45 0.04
CA ASP A 362 -6.24 -5.16 -1.08
C ASP A 362 -5.89 -4.24 -2.25
N GLU A 363 -6.02 -2.91 -2.05
CA GLU A 363 -5.74 -1.92 -3.08
C GLU A 363 -4.28 -1.46 -3.10
N GLY A 364 -3.45 -1.85 -2.11
CA GLY A 364 -2.01 -1.60 -2.06
C GLY A 364 -1.63 -0.17 -1.70
N PHE A 365 -2.48 0.56 -0.97
CA PHE A 365 -2.15 1.90 -0.49
C PHE A 365 -1.20 1.83 0.71
N ASP A 366 -0.17 2.67 0.69
CA ASP A 366 0.68 2.92 1.85
C ASP A 366 -0.07 3.73 2.91
N ASP A 367 -0.72 4.81 2.47
CA ASP A 367 -1.45 5.73 3.33
C ASP A 367 -2.69 6.28 2.63
N ILE A 368 -3.76 6.57 3.39
CA ILE A 368 -4.99 7.23 2.89
C ILE A 368 -5.46 8.27 3.91
N LEU A 369 -5.79 9.47 3.42
CA LEU A 369 -6.43 10.55 4.18
C LEU A 369 -7.86 10.80 3.70
N ASN A 370 -8.79 10.98 4.64
CA ASN A 370 -10.10 11.57 4.36
C ASN A 370 -10.02 13.10 4.30
N LEU A 371 -10.65 13.68 3.31
CA LEU A 371 -10.78 15.13 3.12
C LEU A 371 -12.17 15.61 3.58
N ASP A 372 -12.41 16.92 3.52
CA ASP A 372 -13.73 17.49 3.83
C ASP A 372 -14.81 16.90 2.91
N GLY A 373 -15.93 16.52 3.52
CA GLY A 373 -17.02 15.82 2.84
C GLY A 373 -18.36 16.52 3.00
N GLY A 374 -19.43 15.75 2.84
CA GLY A 374 -20.79 16.24 3.07
C GLY A 374 -21.16 17.47 2.24
N GLY A 375 -21.52 18.55 2.91
CA GLY A 375 -21.87 19.81 2.24
C GLY A 375 -20.75 20.42 1.39
N SER A 376 -19.49 20.17 1.73
CA SER A 376 -18.32 20.62 0.99
C SER A 376 -17.97 19.69 -0.19
N TYR A 377 -18.45 18.45 -0.18
CA TYR A 377 -18.13 17.49 -1.22
C TYR A 377 -18.40 18.03 -2.62
N TYR A 378 -17.42 17.93 -3.46
CA TYR A 378 -17.50 18.14 -4.90
C TYR A 378 -16.43 17.33 -5.60
N CYS A 379 -16.81 16.63 -6.65
CA CYS A 379 -15.87 15.88 -7.47
C CYS A 379 -16.29 15.94 -8.94
N ARG A 380 -15.32 16.22 -9.81
CA ARG A 380 -15.49 16.21 -11.26
C ARG A 380 -14.35 15.39 -11.88
N ILE A 381 -14.70 14.44 -12.72
CA ILE A 381 -13.75 13.56 -13.40
C ILE A 381 -14.11 13.50 -14.88
N GLY A 382 -13.11 13.73 -15.75
CA GLY A 382 -13.31 13.78 -17.19
C GLY A 382 -14.29 14.87 -17.64
N GLY A 383 -14.41 15.95 -16.88
CA GLY A 383 -15.38 17.03 -17.11
C GLY A 383 -16.78 16.77 -16.58
N LYS A 384 -17.09 15.55 -16.07
CA LYS A 384 -18.41 15.19 -15.53
C LYS A 384 -18.43 15.36 -14.01
N VAL A 385 -19.41 16.09 -13.49
CA VAL A 385 -19.66 16.25 -12.05
C VAL A 385 -20.29 14.98 -11.51
N LEU A 386 -19.71 14.45 -10.43
CA LEU A 386 -20.18 13.21 -9.81
C LEU A 386 -21.40 13.45 -8.88
N PRO A 387 -22.24 12.40 -8.65
CA PRO A 387 -23.32 12.44 -7.69
C PRO A 387 -22.86 12.89 -6.30
N GLY A 388 -23.72 13.59 -5.57
CA GLY A 388 -23.38 14.16 -4.25
C GLY A 388 -22.74 15.56 -4.31
N SER A 389 -22.28 15.98 -5.47
CA SER A 389 -21.65 17.31 -5.68
C SER A 389 -22.67 18.45 -5.81
N PHE A 390 -23.59 18.56 -4.84
CA PHE A 390 -24.68 19.52 -4.89
C PHE A 390 -24.41 20.76 -4.04
N GLY A 391 -25.10 21.86 -4.41
CA GLY A 391 -25.13 23.11 -3.66
C GLY A 391 -24.00 24.08 -4.01
N THR A 392 -24.03 25.24 -3.37
CA THR A 392 -23.18 26.41 -3.65
C THR A 392 -22.25 26.74 -2.48
N ARG A 393 -22.01 25.77 -1.57
CA ARG A 393 -21.14 26.00 -0.41
C ARG A 393 -19.77 26.53 -0.84
N ARG A 394 -19.30 27.56 -0.16
CA ARG A 394 -17.94 28.09 -0.29
C ARG A 394 -16.96 27.05 0.25
N ILE A 395 -15.84 26.87 -0.43
CA ILE A 395 -14.71 26.01 -0.01
C ILE A 395 -13.42 26.81 -0.09
N ASN A 396 -12.43 26.36 0.66
CA ASN A 396 -11.14 27.04 0.79
C ASN A 396 -10.19 26.68 -0.34
N ALA A 397 -9.96 25.42 -0.59
CA ALA A 397 -9.05 24.94 -1.63
C ALA A 397 -9.60 23.71 -2.35
N TYR A 398 -9.04 23.43 -3.52
CA TYR A 398 -9.37 22.24 -4.28
C TYR A 398 -8.11 21.57 -4.86
N PHE A 399 -8.23 20.27 -5.07
CA PHE A 399 -7.25 19.41 -5.71
C PHE A 399 -7.63 19.22 -7.17
N THR A 400 -6.67 19.34 -8.09
CA THR A 400 -6.88 19.10 -9.53
C THR A 400 -5.71 18.31 -10.11
N TRP A 401 -5.97 17.56 -11.20
CA TRP A 401 -4.97 16.70 -11.85
C TRP A 401 -5.28 16.51 -13.34
N GLU A 402 -4.32 15.93 -14.07
CA GLU A 402 -4.43 15.60 -15.50
C GLU A 402 -5.08 14.23 -15.74
#